data_57bf71a5d7c8e5b5a91436d6a6487b3e
#
_entry.id   57bf71a5d7c8e5b5a91436d6a6487b3e
#
_cell.length_a   1.000
_cell.length_b   1.000
_cell.length_c   1.000
_cell.angle_alpha   90.00
_cell.angle_beta   90.00
_cell.angle_gamma   90.00
#
_symmetry.space_group_name_H-M   'P 1'
#
loop_
_entity.id
_entity.type
_entity.pdbx_description
1 polymer ?
#
loop_
_entity_poly.entity_id
_entity_poly.type
_entity_poly.pdbx_seq_one_letter_code
_entity_poly.pdbx_strand_id
1 'polypeptide(L)'
;MSQGSLTGRGCQGVWELGAWSSARFATDHNSDNTTAMLQEWLGAVGKDYHSVVWKVQEEPSSYPDELGPKHWSDKRYENVMKLKQEALTYAREQQADYILFMDTDSVLTNNQTLKFLMAQNKSVVAPMLDSQTFYSNFWCGITPQGFYRRTPDYFPTKNRQRVGCFRVPMVYATFLIDLRKEETLQLAFYPPHPNYTWAFDDIIVFAYSCQEAGAEVHVCNQQRFGYINVPVKAHQTLEDEHANFVHLTLEAMVDGPPMQRSRHISLLPRPLTKMGFDEIFLINLVRRPDRRQRMLASLQELEIIPRVVDAVDGSTLNSSDIKVLGVDLLPGYYDPFSGRTLTKGEVGCFLSHYNIWKEIVSRGLERSVVFEDDVRFEAAFPARLQRLMEELERAQQDWDLIEDYKRHFSPRDLLVFSAHPLLVYPTHYAGDSNWLSDTETSTIWDDDAKKTDWVGSQKTLRDSRGSTGHLRSTARDEL
;
A
#
# COMPACT_ATOMS: atom_id res chain seq x y z
N MET A 1 -7.75 -2.01 -17.83
CA MET A 1 -6.68 -1.16 -17.29
C MET A 1 -7.35 0.02 -16.64
N SER A 2 -7.20 0.17 -15.33
CA SER A 2 -7.64 1.38 -14.67
C SER A 2 -6.90 2.56 -15.29
N GLN A 3 -7.54 3.72 -15.37
CA GLN A 3 -6.88 4.97 -15.72
C GLN A 3 -5.98 5.45 -14.56
N GLY A 4 -5.28 4.50 -13.93
CA GLY A 4 -4.30 4.83 -12.92
C GLY A 4 -3.22 5.67 -13.57
N SER A 5 -3.09 6.93 -13.17
CA SER A 5 -1.96 7.74 -13.55
C SER A 5 -0.70 6.91 -13.28
N LEU A 6 0.05 6.61 -14.31
CA LEU A 6 1.41 6.13 -14.17
C LEU A 6 2.21 7.26 -13.48
N THR A 7 1.98 7.39 -12.17
CA THR A 7 3.02 8.04 -11.38
C THR A 7 4.22 7.12 -11.55
N GLY A 8 5.30 7.53 -12.19
CA GLY A 8 6.47 6.75 -12.63
C GLY A 8 7.01 5.62 -11.72
N ARG A 9 6.15 4.94 -11.03
CA ARG A 9 6.36 3.99 -9.94
C ARG A 9 6.12 2.55 -10.33
N GLY A 10 5.16 2.26 -11.20
CA GLY A 10 4.86 0.89 -11.65
C GLY A 10 5.95 0.27 -12.52
N CYS A 11 6.89 1.07 -13.01
CA CYS A 11 7.97 0.61 -13.88
C CYS A 11 9.28 0.28 -13.13
N GLN A 12 9.31 0.23 -11.82
CA GLN A 12 10.56 0.08 -11.06
C GLN A 12 10.99 -1.34 -10.70
N GLY A 13 10.27 -2.35 -11.06
CA GLY A 13 10.89 -3.65 -11.14
C GLY A 13 11.85 -3.63 -12.35
N VAL A 14 13.07 -3.09 -12.24
CA VAL A 14 14.16 -3.48 -13.13
C VAL A 14 14.37 -4.96 -12.89
N TRP A 15 13.58 -5.75 -13.59
CA TRP A 15 13.80 -7.16 -13.71
C TRP A 15 15.15 -7.26 -14.44
N GLU A 16 16.14 -7.87 -13.83
CA GLU A 16 17.24 -8.46 -14.58
C GLU A 16 16.68 -9.59 -15.46
N LEU A 17 15.75 -9.21 -16.34
CA LEU A 17 15.36 -9.98 -17.49
C LEU A 17 16.52 -9.80 -18.45
N GLY A 18 17.45 -10.74 -18.43
CA GLY A 18 18.62 -10.71 -19.32
C GLY A 18 18.22 -10.52 -20.78
N ALA A 19 19.19 -10.39 -21.66
CA ALA A 19 19.13 -10.12 -23.11
C ALA A 19 18.15 -10.99 -23.95
N TRP A 20 17.30 -11.80 -23.34
CA TRP A 20 16.37 -12.75 -23.93
C TRP A 20 14.89 -12.41 -23.74
N SER A 21 14.55 -11.29 -23.08
CA SER A 21 13.17 -10.90 -22.86
C SER A 21 12.71 -9.82 -23.84
N SER A 22 11.59 -10.07 -24.49
CA SER A 22 10.87 -9.07 -25.28
C SER A 22 9.77 -8.44 -24.43
N ALA A 23 9.59 -7.14 -24.55
CA ALA A 23 8.55 -6.41 -23.85
C ALA A 23 7.52 -5.85 -24.84
N ARG A 24 6.25 -6.02 -24.54
CA ARG A 24 5.16 -5.41 -25.29
C ARG A 24 4.35 -4.50 -24.38
N PHE A 25 4.21 -3.25 -24.76
CA PHE A 25 3.42 -2.25 -24.04
C PHE A 25 2.18 -1.91 -24.86
N ALA A 26 1.04 -1.92 -24.21
CA ALA A 26 -0.22 -1.51 -24.79
C ALA A 26 -0.94 -0.58 -23.82
N THR A 27 -1.52 0.47 -24.35
CA THR A 27 -2.35 1.42 -23.61
C THR A 27 -3.72 1.50 -24.26
N ASP A 28 -4.75 1.77 -23.47
CA ASP A 28 -6.12 1.88 -23.92
C ASP A 28 -6.73 3.19 -23.41
N HIS A 29 -7.02 4.11 -24.34
CA HIS A 29 -7.76 5.36 -24.10
C HIS A 29 -7.30 6.14 -22.83
N ASN A 30 -5.99 6.38 -22.71
CA ASN A 30 -5.47 7.19 -21.60
C ASN A 30 -5.81 8.68 -21.82
N SER A 31 -6.35 9.29 -20.80
CA SER A 31 -6.64 10.74 -20.76
C SER A 31 -5.57 11.54 -20.00
N ASP A 32 -4.55 10.87 -19.48
CA ASP A 32 -3.45 11.44 -18.70
C ASP A 32 -2.10 11.35 -19.43
N ASN A 33 -1.02 11.66 -18.74
CA ASN A 33 0.35 11.63 -19.26
C ASN A 33 0.96 10.22 -19.39
N THR A 34 0.19 9.15 -19.21
CA THR A 34 0.68 7.78 -19.26
C THR A 34 1.49 7.47 -20.51
N THR A 35 0.97 7.86 -21.69
CA THR A 35 1.64 7.61 -22.98
C THR A 35 2.99 8.31 -23.05
N ALA A 36 3.05 9.60 -22.69
CA ALA A 36 4.29 10.37 -22.71
C ALA A 36 5.34 9.83 -21.73
N MET A 37 4.91 9.43 -20.52
CA MET A 37 5.78 8.85 -19.51
C MET A 37 6.35 7.50 -19.94
N LEU A 38 5.53 6.63 -20.56
CA LEU A 38 6.00 5.36 -21.13
C LEU A 38 6.99 5.59 -22.27
N GLN A 39 6.75 6.55 -23.13
CA GLN A 39 7.63 6.90 -24.25
C GLN A 39 8.99 7.35 -23.75
N GLU A 40 9.03 8.22 -22.77
CA GLU A 40 10.26 8.68 -22.14
C GLU A 40 11.03 7.53 -21.49
N TRP A 41 10.34 6.72 -20.70
CA TRP A 41 10.95 5.57 -20.03
C TRP A 41 11.48 4.54 -21.02
N LEU A 42 10.70 4.17 -22.04
CA LEU A 42 11.13 3.24 -23.07
C LEU A 42 12.30 3.75 -23.90
N GLY A 43 12.37 5.04 -24.16
CA GLY A 43 13.52 5.68 -24.81
C GLY A 43 14.83 5.47 -24.04
N ALA A 44 14.75 5.40 -22.72
CA ALA A 44 15.92 5.18 -21.87
C ALA A 44 16.27 3.69 -21.69
N VAL A 45 15.25 2.83 -21.44
CA VAL A 45 15.48 1.43 -21.04
C VAL A 45 15.17 0.40 -22.14
N GLY A 46 14.60 0.82 -23.25
CA GLY A 46 14.20 -0.10 -24.34
C GLY A 46 15.35 -0.94 -24.89
N LYS A 47 16.58 -0.42 -24.86
CA LYS A 47 17.81 -1.12 -25.25
C LYS A 47 18.19 -2.29 -24.34
N ASP A 48 17.65 -2.35 -23.13
CA ASP A 48 17.91 -3.39 -22.15
C ASP A 48 17.05 -4.64 -22.41
N TYR A 49 16.08 -4.54 -23.30
CA TYR A 49 15.24 -5.64 -23.78
C TYR A 49 15.73 -6.17 -25.13
N HIS A 50 15.50 -7.46 -25.40
CA HIS A 50 15.77 -8.04 -26.70
C HIS A 50 14.96 -7.35 -27.81
N SER A 51 13.70 -7.09 -27.57
CA SER A 51 12.84 -6.30 -28.44
C SER A 51 11.77 -5.57 -27.62
N VAL A 52 11.36 -4.41 -28.11
CA VAL A 52 10.26 -3.64 -27.53
C VAL A 52 9.24 -3.38 -28.61
N VAL A 53 8.02 -3.80 -28.36
CA VAL A 53 6.87 -3.49 -29.22
C VAL A 53 5.94 -2.59 -28.44
N TRP A 54 5.69 -1.41 -28.97
CA TRP A 54 4.77 -0.46 -28.36
C TRP A 54 3.68 -0.06 -29.34
N LYS A 55 2.43 -0.26 -28.92
CA LYS A 55 1.26 0.24 -29.62
C LYS A 55 0.91 1.61 -29.01
N VAL A 56 1.32 2.68 -29.71
CA VAL A 56 1.08 4.06 -29.29
C VAL A 56 -0.40 4.38 -29.46
N GLN A 57 -1.00 5.02 -28.48
CA GLN A 57 -2.27 5.71 -28.61
C GLN A 57 -2.01 7.11 -29.18
N GLU A 58 -2.65 7.45 -30.30
CA GLU A 58 -2.36 8.70 -31.02
C GLU A 58 -2.90 9.93 -30.30
N GLU A 59 -4.10 9.82 -29.69
CA GLU A 59 -4.70 10.95 -28.94
C GLU A 59 -5.36 10.49 -27.64
N PRO A 60 -5.36 11.33 -26.57
CA PRO A 60 -6.13 11.06 -25.36
C PRO A 60 -7.62 10.97 -25.73
N SER A 61 -8.26 9.89 -25.32
CA SER A 61 -9.69 9.69 -25.55
C SER A 61 -10.32 8.92 -24.40
N SER A 62 -11.63 9.06 -24.26
CA SER A 62 -12.44 8.29 -23.31
C SER A 62 -13.55 7.57 -24.06
N TYR A 63 -14.10 6.54 -23.45
CA TYR A 63 -15.29 5.89 -23.98
C TYR A 63 -16.53 6.73 -23.66
N PRO A 64 -17.33 7.17 -24.66
CA PRO A 64 -18.44 8.10 -24.44
C PRO A 64 -19.57 7.55 -23.57
N ASP A 65 -19.67 6.23 -23.48
CA ASP A 65 -20.70 5.47 -22.78
C ASP A 65 -20.29 5.03 -21.36
N GLU A 66 -19.08 5.41 -20.91
CA GLU A 66 -18.63 5.12 -19.55
C GLU A 66 -19.21 6.13 -18.54
N LEU A 67 -19.89 5.60 -17.53
CA LEU A 67 -20.49 6.40 -16.46
C LEU A 67 -19.50 6.69 -15.31
N GLY A 68 -18.31 6.12 -15.35
CA GLY A 68 -17.27 6.29 -14.34
C GLY A 68 -16.22 5.19 -14.37
N PRO A 69 -15.20 5.27 -13.55
CA PRO A 69 -14.03 4.37 -13.61
C PRO A 69 -14.36 2.89 -13.34
N LYS A 70 -15.49 2.60 -12.72
CA LYS A 70 -15.94 1.22 -12.45
C LYS A 70 -16.85 0.66 -13.54
N HIS A 71 -17.49 1.49 -14.34
CA HIS A 71 -18.51 1.07 -15.31
C HIS A 71 -17.92 1.04 -16.73
N TRP A 72 -17.16 0.00 -17.01
CA TRP A 72 -16.58 -0.21 -18.32
C TRP A 72 -17.65 -0.62 -19.33
N SER A 73 -17.58 -0.05 -20.52
CA SER A 73 -18.41 -0.47 -21.63
C SER A 73 -17.92 -1.79 -22.23
N ASP A 74 -18.84 -2.53 -22.88
CA ASP A 74 -18.48 -3.75 -23.61
C ASP A 74 -17.37 -3.49 -24.64
N LYS A 75 -17.38 -2.32 -25.27
CA LYS A 75 -16.36 -1.92 -26.23
C LYS A 75 -14.97 -1.81 -25.58
N ARG A 76 -14.91 -1.32 -24.34
CA ARG A 76 -13.64 -1.24 -23.59
C ARG A 76 -13.15 -2.64 -23.23
N TYR A 77 -14.01 -3.51 -22.70
CA TYR A 77 -13.68 -4.91 -22.45
C TYR A 77 -13.15 -5.59 -23.71
N GLU A 78 -13.84 -5.41 -24.84
CA GLU A 78 -13.45 -5.96 -26.14
C GLU A 78 -12.04 -5.47 -26.55
N ASN A 79 -11.75 -4.18 -26.46
CA ASN A 79 -10.46 -3.62 -26.78
C ASN A 79 -9.34 -4.17 -25.89
N VAL A 80 -9.56 -4.22 -24.57
CA VAL A 80 -8.59 -4.78 -23.64
C VAL A 80 -8.31 -6.26 -23.95
N MET A 81 -9.35 -7.04 -24.21
CA MET A 81 -9.21 -8.44 -24.61
C MET A 81 -8.45 -8.59 -25.93
N LYS A 82 -8.70 -7.73 -26.93
CA LYS A 82 -7.95 -7.73 -28.20
C LYS A 82 -6.47 -7.40 -27.99
N LEU A 83 -6.15 -6.42 -27.14
CA LEU A 83 -4.77 -6.08 -26.82
C LEU A 83 -4.04 -7.24 -26.12
N LYS A 84 -4.70 -7.92 -25.18
CA LYS A 84 -4.16 -9.12 -24.52
C LYS A 84 -4.00 -10.27 -25.51
N GLN A 85 -4.96 -10.45 -26.43
CA GLN A 85 -4.89 -11.47 -27.47
C GLN A 85 -3.75 -11.21 -28.46
N GLU A 86 -3.56 -9.98 -28.91
CA GLU A 86 -2.45 -9.61 -29.78
C GLU A 86 -1.10 -9.89 -29.10
N ALA A 87 -0.97 -9.62 -27.80
CA ALA A 87 0.23 -9.93 -27.05
C ALA A 87 0.50 -11.44 -26.96
N LEU A 88 -0.54 -12.23 -26.71
CA LEU A 88 -0.45 -13.69 -26.66
C LEU A 88 -0.07 -14.29 -28.03
N THR A 89 -0.68 -13.80 -29.10
CA THR A 89 -0.38 -14.21 -30.48
C THR A 89 1.06 -13.87 -30.83
N TYR A 90 1.50 -12.66 -30.58
CA TYR A 90 2.87 -12.22 -30.79
C TYR A 90 3.88 -13.09 -30.03
N ALA A 91 3.63 -13.39 -28.75
CA ALA A 91 4.52 -14.26 -27.98
C ALA A 91 4.65 -15.66 -28.61
N ARG A 92 3.57 -16.23 -29.12
CA ARG A 92 3.59 -17.52 -29.84
C ARG A 92 4.35 -17.44 -31.17
N GLU A 93 4.15 -16.37 -31.96
CA GLU A 93 4.90 -16.14 -33.20
C GLU A 93 6.40 -15.99 -32.95
N GLN A 94 6.79 -15.37 -31.83
CA GLN A 94 8.18 -15.27 -31.43
C GLN A 94 8.73 -16.55 -30.77
N GLN A 95 7.92 -17.62 -30.68
CA GLN A 95 8.30 -18.88 -30.03
C GLN A 95 8.76 -18.69 -28.58
N ALA A 96 8.15 -17.74 -27.86
CA ALA A 96 8.46 -17.50 -26.46
C ALA A 96 8.03 -18.69 -25.59
N ASP A 97 8.88 -19.08 -24.64
CA ASP A 97 8.56 -20.12 -23.65
C ASP A 97 7.46 -19.68 -22.69
N TYR A 98 7.42 -18.40 -22.36
CA TYR A 98 6.51 -17.83 -21.37
C TYR A 98 6.01 -16.46 -21.81
N ILE A 99 4.83 -16.09 -21.32
CA ILE A 99 4.36 -14.70 -21.34
C ILE A 99 3.89 -14.29 -19.95
N LEU A 100 4.39 -13.16 -19.47
CA LEU A 100 3.93 -12.52 -18.22
C LEU A 100 3.04 -11.34 -18.58
N PHE A 101 1.78 -11.42 -18.19
CA PHE A 101 0.87 -10.27 -18.17
C PHE A 101 1.03 -9.52 -16.86
N MET A 102 1.04 -8.20 -16.92
CA MET A 102 1.12 -7.34 -15.75
C MET A 102 0.37 -6.02 -16.01
N ASP A 103 -0.60 -5.73 -15.18
CA ASP A 103 -1.28 -4.44 -15.21
C ASP A 103 -0.37 -3.37 -14.56
N THR A 104 -0.43 -2.14 -15.07
CA THR A 104 0.49 -1.05 -14.68
C THR A 104 0.26 -0.53 -13.25
N ASP A 105 -0.88 -0.81 -12.65
CA ASP A 105 -1.22 -0.51 -11.26
C ASP A 105 -0.82 -1.64 -10.29
N SER A 106 -0.21 -2.71 -10.77
CA SER A 106 0.39 -3.75 -9.94
C SER A 106 1.79 -3.33 -9.49
N VAL A 107 2.00 -3.25 -8.18
CA VAL A 107 3.28 -2.88 -7.58
C VAL A 107 4.02 -4.14 -7.14
N LEU A 108 4.99 -4.61 -7.94
CA LEU A 108 5.79 -5.77 -7.58
C LEU A 108 7.02 -5.32 -6.77
N THR A 109 7.19 -5.91 -5.59
CA THR A 109 8.28 -5.58 -4.64
C THR A 109 9.34 -6.66 -4.53
N ASN A 110 9.08 -7.84 -5.13
CA ASN A 110 10.00 -8.97 -5.09
C ASN A 110 10.62 -9.19 -6.49
N ASN A 111 11.90 -8.91 -6.64
CA ASN A 111 12.63 -9.06 -7.91
C ASN A 111 12.82 -10.52 -8.37
N GLN A 112 12.51 -11.50 -7.52
CA GLN A 112 12.57 -12.93 -7.88
C GLN A 112 11.21 -13.48 -8.34
N THR A 113 10.15 -12.66 -8.41
CA THR A 113 8.79 -13.12 -8.75
C THR A 113 8.75 -13.94 -10.03
N LEU A 114 9.33 -13.45 -11.13
CA LEU A 114 9.30 -14.18 -12.40
C LEU A 114 10.02 -15.53 -12.31
N LYS A 115 11.24 -15.57 -11.75
CA LYS A 115 11.99 -16.83 -11.57
C LYS A 115 11.21 -17.81 -10.69
N PHE A 116 10.56 -17.29 -9.65
CA PHE A 116 9.72 -18.10 -8.77
C PHE A 116 8.54 -18.70 -9.53
N LEU A 117 7.80 -17.90 -10.31
CA LEU A 117 6.64 -18.37 -11.09
C LEU A 117 7.05 -19.41 -12.12
N MET A 118 8.12 -19.18 -12.86
CA MET A 118 8.65 -20.16 -13.83
C MET A 118 9.01 -21.49 -13.17
N ALA A 119 9.58 -21.47 -11.98
CA ALA A 119 9.94 -22.67 -11.23
C ALA A 119 8.73 -23.49 -10.76
N GLN A 120 7.53 -22.92 -10.73
CA GLN A 120 6.32 -23.66 -10.34
C GLN A 120 5.86 -24.66 -11.42
N ASN A 121 6.32 -24.52 -12.66
CA ASN A 121 5.97 -25.41 -13.79
C ASN A 121 4.45 -25.62 -13.95
N LYS A 122 3.68 -24.53 -13.91
CA LYS A 122 2.22 -24.51 -14.05
C LYS A 122 1.81 -23.90 -15.39
N SER A 123 0.66 -24.31 -15.94
CA SER A 123 0.13 -23.80 -17.20
C SER A 123 -0.18 -22.30 -17.10
N VAL A 124 -0.88 -21.90 -16.05
CA VAL A 124 -1.14 -20.50 -15.70
C VAL A 124 -0.89 -20.32 -14.21
N VAL A 125 -0.05 -19.36 -13.84
CA VAL A 125 0.29 -19.10 -12.44
C VAL A 125 0.41 -17.62 -12.13
N ALA A 126 -0.20 -17.19 -11.03
CA ALA A 126 -0.14 -15.82 -10.54
C ALA A 126 0.60 -15.74 -9.21
N PRO A 127 1.37 -14.68 -8.97
CA PRO A 127 1.81 -14.32 -7.65
C PRO A 127 0.60 -13.73 -6.93
N MET A 128 0.34 -14.12 -5.68
CA MET A 128 -0.68 -13.45 -4.89
C MET A 128 -0.23 -12.02 -4.56
N LEU A 129 -1.01 -11.04 -4.99
CA LEU A 129 -0.77 -9.63 -4.67
C LEU A 129 -1.61 -9.22 -3.47
N ASP A 130 -0.97 -8.55 -2.53
CA ASP A 130 -1.63 -8.04 -1.34
C ASP A 130 -2.39 -6.73 -1.63
N SER A 131 -3.44 -6.47 -0.88
CA SER A 131 -4.12 -5.18 -0.85
C SER A 131 -4.44 -4.82 0.59
N GLN A 132 -4.82 -3.57 0.82
CA GLN A 132 -5.23 -3.07 2.12
C GLN A 132 -6.58 -3.61 2.59
N THR A 133 -7.33 -4.22 1.68
CA THR A 133 -8.65 -4.79 1.95
C THR A 133 -8.63 -6.30 1.82
N PHE A 134 -9.80 -6.89 1.74
CA PHE A 134 -10.00 -8.30 1.46
C PHE A 134 -9.78 -8.68 -0.01
N TYR A 135 -9.28 -7.76 -0.83
CA TYR A 135 -9.08 -7.94 -2.26
C TYR A 135 -7.71 -8.54 -2.58
N SER A 136 -7.61 -9.29 -3.67
CA SER A 136 -6.38 -9.81 -4.25
C SER A 136 -6.61 -10.14 -5.71
N ASN A 137 -5.57 -10.51 -6.46
CA ASN A 137 -5.62 -10.81 -7.89
C ASN A 137 -6.06 -12.23 -8.23
N PHE A 138 -6.89 -12.85 -7.40
CA PHE A 138 -7.45 -14.19 -7.65
C PHE A 138 -8.82 -14.36 -7.03
N TRP A 139 -9.56 -15.37 -7.49
CA TRP A 139 -10.82 -15.79 -6.91
C TRP A 139 -10.83 -17.30 -6.73
N CYS A 140 -11.37 -17.78 -5.60
CA CYS A 140 -11.41 -19.21 -5.28
C CYS A 140 -12.67 -19.93 -5.79
N GLY A 141 -13.61 -19.23 -6.41
CA GLY A 141 -14.83 -19.81 -6.92
C GLY A 141 -15.48 -19.00 -8.02
N ILE A 142 -16.37 -19.67 -8.77
CA ILE A 142 -17.19 -19.13 -9.84
C ILE A 142 -18.64 -19.53 -9.58
N THR A 143 -19.59 -18.64 -9.89
CA THR A 143 -21.02 -18.98 -9.95
C THR A 143 -21.32 -19.72 -11.26
N PRO A 144 -22.47 -20.39 -11.38
CA PRO A 144 -22.90 -20.99 -12.66
C PRO A 144 -23.00 -19.99 -13.83
N GLN A 145 -23.13 -18.68 -13.52
CA GLN A 145 -23.19 -17.61 -14.52
C GLN A 145 -21.82 -16.98 -14.81
N GLY A 146 -20.73 -17.53 -14.23
CA GLY A 146 -19.37 -17.06 -14.46
C GLY A 146 -18.89 -15.93 -13.53
N PHE A 147 -19.72 -15.45 -12.60
CA PHE A 147 -19.31 -14.38 -11.69
C PHE A 147 -18.37 -14.86 -10.58
N TYR A 148 -17.56 -13.96 -10.08
CA TYR A 148 -16.62 -14.19 -8.96
C TYR A 148 -17.33 -14.66 -7.71
N ARG A 149 -16.73 -15.64 -7.03
CA ARG A 149 -17.23 -16.13 -5.76
C ARG A 149 -16.10 -16.32 -4.76
N ARG A 150 -16.27 -15.79 -3.55
CA ARG A 150 -15.42 -16.13 -2.40
C ARG A 150 -15.92 -17.43 -1.80
N THR A 151 -15.04 -18.42 -1.75
CA THR A 151 -15.27 -19.69 -1.04
C THR A 151 -14.60 -19.64 0.33
N PRO A 152 -14.86 -20.61 1.23
CA PRO A 152 -14.17 -20.68 2.52
C PRO A 152 -12.63 -20.67 2.44
N ASP A 153 -12.06 -21.11 1.31
CA ASP A 153 -10.61 -21.13 1.09
C ASP A 153 -10.00 -19.75 0.79
N TYR A 154 -10.80 -18.76 0.41
CA TYR A 154 -10.31 -17.46 -0.03
C TYR A 154 -9.50 -16.75 1.07
N PHE A 155 -10.13 -16.52 2.24
CA PHE A 155 -9.48 -15.81 3.34
C PHE A 155 -8.26 -16.54 3.91
N PRO A 156 -8.31 -17.85 4.15
CA PRO A 156 -7.12 -18.59 4.57
C PRO A 156 -5.95 -18.46 3.59
N THR A 157 -6.23 -18.43 2.28
CA THR A 157 -5.20 -18.24 1.24
C THR A 157 -4.68 -16.80 1.24
N LYS A 158 -5.58 -15.81 1.19
CA LYS A 158 -5.23 -14.39 1.15
C LYS A 158 -4.46 -13.95 2.39
N ASN A 159 -4.84 -14.45 3.57
CA ASN A 159 -4.20 -14.11 4.84
C ASN A 159 -3.00 -15.01 5.17
N ARG A 160 -2.54 -15.84 4.22
CA ARG A 160 -1.41 -16.78 4.41
C ARG A 160 -1.57 -17.71 5.62
N GLN A 161 -2.82 -18.04 6.02
CA GLN A 161 -3.11 -19.11 7.00
C GLN A 161 -2.86 -20.48 6.37
N ARG A 162 -2.96 -20.58 5.04
CA ARG A 162 -2.45 -21.70 4.23
C ARG A 162 -1.45 -21.13 3.21
N VAL A 163 -0.28 -21.74 3.13
CA VAL A 163 0.83 -21.28 2.29
C VAL A 163 1.16 -22.32 1.24
N GLY A 164 1.27 -21.91 -0.03
CA GLY A 164 1.54 -22.80 -1.15
C GLY A 164 1.16 -22.18 -2.50
N CYS A 165 1.05 -23.04 -3.51
CA CYS A 165 0.41 -22.73 -4.79
C CYS A 165 -0.88 -23.51 -4.90
N PHE A 166 -1.99 -22.81 -5.06
CA PHE A 166 -3.33 -23.40 -5.02
C PHE A 166 -4.03 -23.24 -6.37
N ARG A 167 -4.71 -24.28 -6.80
CA ARG A 167 -5.58 -24.22 -7.98
C ARG A 167 -6.76 -23.28 -7.67
N VAL A 168 -7.00 -22.36 -8.58
CA VAL A 168 -8.09 -21.37 -8.51
C VAL A 168 -8.74 -21.22 -9.89
N PRO A 169 -10.01 -20.86 -9.95
CA PRO A 169 -10.67 -20.69 -11.24
C PRO A 169 -10.27 -19.43 -12.00
N MET A 170 -9.82 -18.38 -11.31
CA MET A 170 -9.55 -17.08 -11.90
C MET A 170 -8.33 -16.40 -11.27
N VAL A 171 -7.50 -15.82 -12.14
CA VAL A 171 -6.42 -14.88 -11.78
C VAL A 171 -6.45 -13.71 -12.76
N TYR A 172 -5.95 -12.55 -12.34
CA TYR A 172 -5.89 -11.35 -13.17
C TYR A 172 -4.76 -10.42 -12.72
N ALA A 173 -4.65 -9.27 -13.35
CA ALA A 173 -3.64 -8.23 -13.14
C ALA A 173 -2.21 -8.71 -13.44
N THR A 174 -1.68 -9.66 -12.66
CA THR A 174 -0.34 -10.22 -12.90
C THR A 174 -0.39 -11.73 -12.87
N PHE A 175 -0.02 -12.37 -13.99
CA PHE A 175 0.07 -13.83 -14.12
C PHE A 175 0.96 -14.26 -15.28
N LEU A 176 1.56 -15.43 -15.15
CA LEU A 176 2.45 -16.07 -16.11
C LEU A 176 1.73 -17.22 -16.82
N ILE A 177 1.89 -17.33 -18.14
CA ILE A 177 1.46 -18.49 -18.94
C ILE A 177 2.71 -19.19 -19.45
N ASP A 178 2.79 -20.50 -19.26
CA ASP A 178 3.82 -21.37 -19.85
C ASP A 178 3.35 -21.81 -21.23
N LEU A 179 3.87 -21.21 -22.30
CA LEU A 179 3.47 -21.44 -23.68
C LEU A 179 3.98 -22.76 -24.25
N ARG A 180 4.85 -23.47 -23.55
CA ARG A 180 5.38 -24.80 -23.98
C ARG A 180 4.40 -25.92 -23.70
N LYS A 181 3.36 -25.66 -22.87
CA LYS A 181 2.38 -26.67 -22.47
C LYS A 181 1.24 -26.80 -23.52
N GLU A 182 0.88 -28.02 -23.86
CA GLU A 182 -0.11 -28.31 -24.87
C GLU A 182 -1.48 -27.67 -24.62
N GLU A 183 -1.92 -27.71 -23.36
CA GLU A 183 -3.20 -27.12 -22.94
C GLU A 183 -3.24 -25.60 -23.07
N THR A 184 -2.07 -24.92 -23.13
CA THR A 184 -2.02 -23.48 -23.30
C THR A 184 -2.06 -23.00 -24.73
N LEU A 185 -1.94 -23.92 -25.71
CA LEU A 185 -1.95 -23.57 -27.13
C LEU A 185 -3.31 -23.01 -27.59
N GLN A 186 -4.40 -23.41 -26.93
CA GLN A 186 -5.75 -22.99 -27.26
C GLN A 186 -6.27 -21.82 -26.44
N LEU A 187 -5.47 -21.32 -25.47
CA LEU A 187 -5.88 -20.18 -24.67
C LEU A 187 -6.11 -18.94 -25.54
N ALA A 188 -7.18 -18.24 -25.25
CA ALA A 188 -7.54 -17.01 -25.92
C ALA A 188 -8.20 -16.00 -24.99
N PHE A 189 -7.94 -14.72 -25.24
CA PHE A 189 -8.67 -13.61 -24.64
C PHE A 189 -9.80 -13.13 -25.58
N TYR A 190 -9.57 -13.20 -26.88
CA TYR A 190 -10.52 -12.76 -27.89
C TYR A 190 -10.30 -13.51 -29.24
N PRO A 191 -11.37 -13.90 -29.98
CA PRO A 191 -12.77 -13.82 -29.57
C PRO A 191 -13.08 -14.75 -28.38
N PRO A 192 -14.16 -14.52 -27.65
CA PRO A 192 -14.65 -15.50 -26.66
C PRO A 192 -14.92 -16.85 -27.31
N HIS A 193 -14.80 -17.92 -26.54
CA HIS A 193 -15.08 -19.28 -27.04
C HIS A 193 -16.49 -19.37 -27.63
N PRO A 194 -16.75 -20.12 -28.71
CA PRO A 194 -18.07 -20.21 -29.35
C PRO A 194 -19.22 -20.57 -28.42
N ASN A 195 -18.95 -21.36 -27.40
CA ASN A 195 -19.93 -21.76 -26.37
C ASN A 195 -20.00 -20.81 -25.19
N TYR A 196 -19.32 -19.64 -25.23
CA TYR A 196 -19.29 -18.70 -24.14
C TYR A 196 -20.63 -17.99 -23.96
N THR A 197 -21.20 -18.07 -22.74
CA THR A 197 -22.48 -17.48 -22.40
C THR A 197 -22.46 -16.70 -21.09
N TRP A 198 -21.27 -16.53 -20.49
CA TRP A 198 -21.09 -15.83 -19.22
C TRP A 198 -21.02 -14.31 -19.43
N ALA A 199 -20.82 -13.57 -18.34
CA ALA A 199 -20.70 -12.12 -18.39
C ALA A 199 -19.51 -11.66 -19.26
N PHE A 200 -19.69 -10.61 -20.04
CA PHE A 200 -18.68 -10.08 -20.94
C PHE A 200 -17.66 -9.23 -20.14
N ASP A 201 -16.64 -9.91 -19.64
CA ASP A 201 -15.60 -9.38 -18.75
C ASP A 201 -14.31 -10.13 -19.12
N ASP A 202 -13.20 -9.41 -19.26
CA ASP A 202 -11.92 -9.94 -19.74
C ASP A 202 -11.34 -11.05 -18.84
N ILE A 203 -11.54 -10.94 -17.53
CA ILE A 203 -11.11 -11.92 -16.54
C ILE A 203 -11.92 -13.20 -16.68
N ILE A 204 -13.25 -13.05 -16.82
CA ILE A 204 -14.19 -14.18 -16.92
C ILE A 204 -14.01 -14.91 -18.25
N VAL A 205 -13.85 -14.17 -19.35
CA VAL A 205 -13.59 -14.75 -20.69
C VAL A 205 -12.30 -15.58 -20.67
N PHE A 206 -11.23 -15.05 -20.08
CA PHE A 206 -9.97 -15.78 -19.99
C PHE A 206 -10.07 -17.01 -19.07
N ALA A 207 -10.76 -16.91 -17.94
CA ALA A 207 -10.99 -18.04 -17.05
C ALA A 207 -11.78 -19.16 -17.74
N TYR A 208 -12.79 -18.80 -18.51
CA TYR A 208 -13.56 -19.78 -19.32
C TYR A 208 -12.65 -20.45 -20.38
N SER A 209 -11.82 -19.66 -21.06
CA SER A 209 -10.85 -20.21 -22.04
C SER A 209 -9.89 -21.22 -21.36
N CYS A 210 -9.40 -20.93 -20.16
CA CYS A 210 -8.58 -21.87 -19.40
C CYS A 210 -9.34 -23.15 -19.05
N GLN A 211 -10.61 -23.04 -18.66
CA GLN A 211 -11.45 -24.19 -18.34
C GLN A 211 -11.67 -25.08 -19.54
N GLU A 212 -12.05 -24.53 -20.70
CA GLU A 212 -12.29 -25.28 -21.94
C GLU A 212 -11.00 -25.96 -22.46
N ALA A 213 -9.87 -25.29 -22.37
CA ALA A 213 -8.57 -25.82 -22.75
C ALA A 213 -7.99 -26.85 -21.76
N GLY A 214 -8.61 -27.04 -20.61
CA GLY A 214 -8.07 -27.89 -19.53
C GLY A 214 -6.80 -27.33 -18.86
N ALA A 215 -6.50 -26.05 -19.07
CA ALA A 215 -5.35 -25.38 -18.48
C ALA A 215 -5.62 -25.04 -17.01
N GLU A 216 -4.82 -25.60 -16.12
CA GLU A 216 -4.94 -25.32 -14.68
C GLU A 216 -4.38 -23.94 -14.33
N VAL A 217 -5.18 -23.18 -13.60
CA VAL A 217 -4.82 -21.86 -13.10
C VAL A 217 -4.45 -21.94 -11.61
N HIS A 218 -3.33 -21.33 -11.24
CA HIS A 218 -2.83 -21.37 -9.87
C HIS A 218 -2.50 -19.96 -9.34
N VAL A 219 -2.69 -19.77 -8.04
CA VAL A 219 -2.16 -18.62 -7.28
C VAL A 219 -1.17 -19.11 -6.23
N CYS A 220 -0.02 -18.44 -6.12
CA CYS A 220 1.03 -18.78 -5.17
C CYS A 220 1.19 -17.65 -4.14
N ASN A 221 1.28 -18.01 -2.83
CA ASN A 221 1.40 -17.06 -1.72
C ASN A 221 2.58 -17.35 -0.77
N GLN A 222 3.54 -18.21 -1.19
CA GLN A 222 4.69 -18.60 -0.36
C GLN A 222 5.60 -17.42 -0.01
N GLN A 223 5.55 -16.37 -0.81
CA GLN A 223 6.32 -15.13 -0.58
C GLN A 223 5.39 -13.93 -0.70
N ARG A 224 5.86 -12.77 -0.25
CA ARG A 224 5.26 -11.50 -0.62
C ARG A 224 5.83 -11.09 -1.98
N PHE A 225 4.98 -10.91 -2.96
CA PHE A 225 5.36 -10.60 -4.33
C PHE A 225 5.13 -9.12 -4.67
N GLY A 226 4.15 -8.52 -4.05
CA GLY A 226 3.77 -7.14 -4.30
C GLY A 226 2.33 -6.84 -3.92
N TYR A 227 1.82 -5.77 -4.48
CA TYR A 227 0.53 -5.19 -4.12
C TYR A 227 -0.31 -4.90 -5.36
N ILE A 228 -1.64 -4.88 -5.16
CA ILE A 228 -2.63 -4.54 -6.19
C ILE A 228 -3.54 -3.42 -5.67
N ASN A 229 -3.87 -2.48 -6.56
CA ASN A 229 -4.84 -1.44 -6.24
C ASN A 229 -6.23 -2.04 -6.03
N VAL A 230 -6.99 -1.46 -5.10
CA VAL A 230 -8.36 -1.87 -4.84
C VAL A 230 -9.27 -1.20 -5.86
N PRO A 231 -10.15 -1.95 -6.54
CA PRO A 231 -11.10 -1.34 -7.46
C PRO A 231 -11.96 -0.29 -6.78
N VAL A 232 -12.19 0.81 -7.44
CA VAL A 232 -13.09 1.87 -6.95
C VAL A 232 -14.53 1.37 -6.86
N LYS A 233 -15.30 1.93 -5.94
CA LYS A 233 -16.74 1.67 -5.81
C LYS A 233 -17.50 2.48 -6.88
N ALA A 234 -18.74 2.09 -7.15
CA ALA A 234 -19.58 2.71 -8.18
C ALA A 234 -19.75 4.24 -8.05
N HIS A 235 -19.68 4.76 -6.81
CA HIS A 235 -19.84 6.19 -6.51
C HIS A 235 -18.52 6.95 -6.42
N GLN A 236 -17.38 6.26 -6.55
CA GLN A 236 -16.03 6.84 -6.46
C GLN A 236 -15.57 7.38 -7.81
N THR A 237 -14.67 8.36 -7.74
CA THR A 237 -14.11 9.09 -8.88
C THR A 237 -12.70 8.61 -9.21
N LEU A 238 -12.12 9.15 -10.28
CA LEU A 238 -10.69 8.95 -10.61
C LEU A 238 -9.76 9.53 -9.54
N GLU A 239 -10.17 10.58 -8.82
CA GLU A 239 -9.40 11.11 -7.70
C GLU A 239 -9.35 10.12 -6.54
N ASP A 240 -10.46 9.42 -6.26
CA ASP A 240 -10.48 8.35 -5.27
C ASP A 240 -9.57 7.19 -5.68
N GLU A 241 -9.55 6.83 -6.97
CA GLU A 241 -8.66 5.80 -7.51
C GLU A 241 -7.19 6.19 -7.33
N HIS A 242 -6.86 7.46 -7.62
CA HIS A 242 -5.53 8.00 -7.39
C HIS A 242 -5.15 7.97 -5.89
N ALA A 243 -6.05 8.41 -5.02
CA ALA A 243 -5.84 8.37 -3.57
C ALA A 243 -5.62 6.94 -3.05
N ASN A 244 -6.37 5.97 -3.58
CA ASN A 244 -6.19 4.55 -3.27
C ASN A 244 -4.81 4.05 -3.71
N PHE A 245 -4.34 4.46 -4.89
CA PHE A 245 -3.02 4.07 -5.38
C PHE A 245 -1.87 4.71 -4.57
N VAL A 246 -1.99 5.98 -4.19
CA VAL A 246 -1.05 6.63 -3.27
C VAL A 246 -1.01 5.88 -1.94
N HIS A 247 -2.17 5.57 -1.38
CA HIS A 247 -2.26 4.81 -0.13
C HIS A 247 -1.63 3.40 -0.26
N LEU A 248 -1.87 2.71 -1.37
CA LEU A 248 -1.21 1.43 -1.65
C LEU A 248 0.33 1.56 -1.63
N THR A 249 0.85 2.63 -2.24
CA THR A 249 2.28 2.93 -2.25
C THR A 249 2.82 3.14 -0.83
N LEU A 250 2.09 3.89 0.00
CA LEU A 250 2.45 4.12 1.40
C LEU A 250 2.48 2.80 2.18
N GLU A 251 1.47 1.97 2.03
CA GLU A 251 1.40 0.66 2.70
C GLU A 251 2.52 -0.30 2.24
N ALA A 252 2.88 -0.25 0.96
CA ALA A 252 4.00 -1.05 0.47
C ALA A 252 5.34 -0.64 1.12
N MET A 253 5.47 0.62 1.54
CA MET A 253 6.66 1.14 2.24
C MET A 253 6.66 0.87 3.74
N VAL A 254 5.57 0.43 4.36
CA VAL A 254 5.54 0.14 5.81
C VAL A 254 6.55 -0.94 6.17
N ASP A 255 6.51 -2.08 5.47
CA ASP A 255 7.38 -3.23 5.70
C ASP A 255 8.49 -3.36 4.64
N GLY A 256 8.46 -2.53 3.60
CA GLY A 256 9.36 -2.55 2.47
C GLY A 256 10.33 -1.37 2.44
N PRO A 257 11.28 -1.38 1.49
CA PRO A 257 12.11 -0.22 1.24
C PRO A 257 11.28 0.94 0.68
N PRO A 258 11.75 2.19 0.85
CA PRO A 258 11.11 3.33 0.21
C PRO A 258 10.97 3.13 -1.30
N MET A 259 9.79 3.43 -1.82
CA MET A 259 9.53 3.38 -3.26
C MET A 259 10.36 4.45 -3.96
N GLN A 260 11.22 4.03 -4.87
CA GLN A 260 12.03 4.96 -5.65
C GLN A 260 11.30 5.33 -6.94
N ARG A 261 11.33 6.57 -7.30
CA ARG A 261 10.83 7.03 -8.61
C ARG A 261 11.85 6.68 -9.70
N SER A 262 11.37 6.32 -10.89
CA SER A 262 12.27 6.08 -12.00
C SER A 262 13.07 7.34 -12.35
N ARG A 263 14.40 7.22 -12.39
CA ARG A 263 15.29 8.29 -12.86
C ARG A 263 15.16 8.59 -14.36
N HIS A 264 14.43 7.76 -15.07
CA HIS A 264 14.23 7.84 -16.52
C HIS A 264 12.90 8.48 -16.91
N ILE A 265 12.17 9.03 -15.97
CA ILE A 265 10.92 9.74 -16.19
C ILE A 265 11.05 11.14 -15.61
N SER A 266 10.88 12.15 -16.47
CA SER A 266 10.81 13.55 -16.08
C SER A 266 9.48 13.82 -15.41
N LEU A 267 9.48 13.80 -14.09
CA LEU A 267 8.30 14.18 -13.33
C LEU A 267 8.28 15.70 -13.17
N LEU A 268 7.16 16.33 -13.47
CA LEU A 268 6.93 17.69 -12.99
C LEU A 268 6.94 17.65 -11.46
N PRO A 269 7.84 18.40 -10.80
CA PRO A 269 7.86 18.43 -9.35
C PRO A 269 6.55 19.02 -8.85
N ARG A 270 5.81 18.26 -8.07
CA ARG A 270 4.68 18.80 -7.35
C ARG A 270 5.21 19.57 -6.14
N PRO A 271 4.77 20.81 -5.92
CA PRO A 271 5.23 21.60 -4.79
C PRO A 271 4.81 20.92 -3.49
N LEU A 272 5.78 20.65 -2.63
CA LEU A 272 5.51 20.17 -1.28
C LEU A 272 4.90 21.32 -0.48
N THR A 273 3.88 21.01 0.34
CA THR A 273 3.13 22.01 1.10
C THR A 273 3.15 21.70 2.60
N LYS A 274 2.80 22.68 3.39
CA LYS A 274 2.50 22.51 4.81
C LYS A 274 1.00 22.38 5.09
N MET A 275 0.18 22.18 4.06
CA MET A 275 -1.29 22.00 4.17
C MET A 275 -2.00 23.11 4.96
N GLY A 276 -1.49 24.35 4.97
CA GLY A 276 -2.04 25.47 5.72
C GLY A 276 -1.60 25.52 7.20
N PHE A 277 -0.71 24.65 7.64
CA PHE A 277 -0.07 24.76 8.96
C PHE A 277 1.18 25.63 8.91
N ASP A 278 1.50 26.28 10.04
CA ASP A 278 2.72 27.08 10.16
C ASP A 278 3.96 26.19 10.09
N GLU A 279 3.92 25.03 10.75
CA GLU A 279 5.00 24.07 10.73
C GLU A 279 4.49 22.62 10.80
N ILE A 280 5.22 21.70 10.16
CA ILE A 280 5.01 20.26 10.27
C ILE A 280 6.32 19.66 10.76
N PHE A 281 6.30 19.11 11.96
CA PHE A 281 7.47 18.50 12.59
C PHE A 281 7.45 16.97 12.36
N LEU A 282 8.62 16.41 12.13
CA LEU A 282 8.86 14.97 12.12
C LEU A 282 9.92 14.63 13.15
N ILE A 283 9.52 13.98 14.22
CA ILE A 283 10.42 13.47 15.26
C ILE A 283 11.07 12.18 14.77
N ASN A 284 12.41 12.12 14.82
CA ASN A 284 13.15 10.93 14.43
C ASN A 284 14.37 10.71 15.31
N LEU A 285 14.58 9.46 15.77
CA LEU A 285 15.81 9.05 16.42
C LEU A 285 16.97 9.02 15.41
N VAL A 286 18.06 9.72 15.70
CA VAL A 286 19.26 9.80 14.81
C VAL A 286 19.77 8.41 14.43
N ARG A 287 19.72 7.46 15.38
CA ARG A 287 20.14 6.06 15.17
C ARG A 287 19.16 5.23 14.34
N ARG A 288 18.02 5.81 13.91
CA ARG A 288 17.02 5.15 13.06
C ARG A 288 16.89 5.85 11.70
N PRO A 289 17.97 5.89 10.89
CA PRO A 289 17.94 6.50 9.56
C PRO A 289 16.98 5.76 8.60
N ASP A 290 16.75 4.47 8.83
CA ASP A 290 15.78 3.65 8.11
C ASP A 290 14.35 4.19 8.25
N ARG A 291 13.90 4.51 9.46
CA ARG A 291 12.59 5.11 9.72
C ARG A 291 12.49 6.51 9.12
N ARG A 292 13.53 7.34 9.31
CA ARG A 292 13.60 8.68 8.72
C ARG A 292 13.42 8.65 7.21
N GLN A 293 14.17 7.79 6.52
CA GLN A 293 14.09 7.68 5.06
C GLN A 293 12.70 7.27 4.61
N ARG A 294 12.09 6.30 5.29
CA ARG A 294 10.74 5.82 5.00
C ARG A 294 9.69 6.91 5.18
N MET A 295 9.72 7.61 6.33
CA MET A 295 8.79 8.69 6.60
C MET A 295 8.91 9.85 5.64
N LEU A 296 10.14 10.27 5.31
CA LEU A 296 10.36 11.32 4.31
C LEU A 296 9.84 10.91 2.93
N ALA A 297 10.02 9.65 2.52
CA ALA A 297 9.44 9.13 1.29
C ALA A 297 7.91 9.14 1.34
N SER A 298 7.30 8.71 2.45
CA SER A 298 5.85 8.73 2.62
C SER A 298 5.27 10.15 2.59
N LEU A 299 5.89 11.09 3.28
CA LEU A 299 5.46 12.50 3.28
C LEU A 299 5.64 13.15 1.91
N GLN A 300 6.70 12.79 1.17
CA GLN A 300 6.89 13.23 -0.21
C GLN A 300 5.78 12.72 -1.14
N GLU A 301 5.31 11.48 -0.93
CA GLU A 301 4.18 10.93 -1.67
C GLU A 301 2.87 11.66 -1.39
N LEU A 302 2.71 12.13 -0.16
CA LEU A 302 1.58 12.96 0.27
C LEU A 302 1.75 14.45 -0.06
N GLU A 303 2.85 14.84 -0.73
CA GLU A 303 3.17 16.24 -1.08
C GLU A 303 3.34 17.15 0.16
N ILE A 304 3.82 16.57 1.26
CA ILE A 304 4.03 17.26 2.54
C ILE A 304 5.52 17.50 2.76
N ILE A 305 5.86 18.75 3.15
CA ILE A 305 7.22 19.10 3.56
C ILE A 305 7.32 19.15 5.08
N PRO A 306 8.03 18.19 5.73
CA PRO A 306 8.27 18.23 7.15
C PRO A 306 9.58 18.95 7.48
N ARG A 307 9.65 19.49 8.68
CA ARG A 307 10.89 19.82 9.37
C ARG A 307 11.28 18.66 10.28
N VAL A 308 12.39 18.01 9.97
CA VAL A 308 12.90 16.91 10.80
C VAL A 308 13.52 17.45 12.07
N VAL A 309 13.15 16.86 13.21
CA VAL A 309 13.67 17.17 14.55
C VAL A 309 14.29 15.90 15.13
N ASP A 310 15.52 16.02 15.60
CA ASP A 310 16.18 14.91 16.25
C ASP A 310 15.51 14.61 17.61
N ALA A 311 15.07 13.37 17.78
CA ALA A 311 14.47 12.91 19.02
C ALA A 311 15.50 12.85 20.16
N VAL A 312 15.05 13.06 21.36
CA VAL A 312 15.84 12.78 22.56
C VAL A 312 15.96 11.27 22.72
N ASP A 313 17.17 10.74 22.57
CA ASP A 313 17.41 9.30 22.72
C ASP A 313 17.47 8.92 24.20
N GLY A 314 16.42 8.26 24.68
CA GLY A 314 16.35 7.78 26.05
C GLY A 314 17.49 6.85 26.45
N SER A 315 18.11 6.15 25.49
CA SER A 315 19.25 5.25 25.75
C SER A 315 20.52 6.01 26.21
N THR A 316 20.62 7.30 25.92
CA THR A 316 21.73 8.17 26.31
C THR A 316 21.47 8.94 27.60
N LEU A 317 20.23 8.93 28.10
CA LEU A 317 19.86 9.62 29.34
C LEU A 317 20.27 8.80 30.57
N ASN A 318 20.88 9.44 31.51
CA ASN A 318 21.02 8.88 32.85
C ASN A 318 20.01 9.51 33.82
N SER A 319 19.77 8.85 34.96
CA SER A 319 18.76 9.30 35.92
C SER A 319 19.09 10.66 36.55
N SER A 320 20.38 11.05 36.59
CA SER A 320 20.82 12.37 37.04
C SER A 320 20.46 13.46 36.06
N ASP A 321 20.64 13.22 34.75
CA ASP A 321 20.32 14.21 33.71
C ASP A 321 18.83 14.49 33.68
N ILE A 322 18.00 13.46 33.82
CA ILE A 322 16.54 13.59 33.84
C ILE A 322 16.09 14.47 35.01
N LYS A 323 16.68 14.27 36.19
CA LYS A 323 16.41 15.13 37.37
C LYS A 323 16.82 16.58 37.15
N VAL A 324 17.97 16.80 36.50
CA VAL A 324 18.44 18.17 36.17
C VAL A 324 17.50 18.87 35.21
N LEU A 325 16.86 18.13 34.31
CA LEU A 325 15.87 18.66 33.38
C LEU A 325 14.53 19.01 34.05
N GLY A 326 14.37 18.70 35.34
CA GLY A 326 13.15 18.94 36.08
C GLY A 326 11.98 18.05 35.70
N VAL A 327 12.27 16.93 35.04
CA VAL A 327 11.26 15.94 34.69
C VAL A 327 11.10 14.94 35.80
N ASP A 328 9.88 14.77 36.29
CA ASP A 328 9.54 13.84 37.34
C ASP A 328 8.27 13.07 37.00
N LEU A 329 8.10 11.90 37.61
CA LEU A 329 6.89 11.11 37.46
C LEU A 329 5.73 11.71 38.26
N LEU A 330 4.52 11.57 37.70
CA LEU A 330 3.34 11.81 38.52
C LEU A 330 3.37 10.89 39.75
N PRO A 331 3.12 11.41 40.95
CA PRO A 331 3.09 10.60 42.18
C PRO A 331 2.13 9.41 42.02
N GLY A 332 2.65 8.19 42.22
CA GLY A 332 1.86 6.96 42.11
C GLY A 332 1.57 6.50 40.67
N TYR A 333 2.26 7.06 39.67
CA TYR A 333 2.12 6.56 38.30
C TYR A 333 2.74 5.17 38.15
N TYR A 334 1.91 4.27 37.60
CA TYR A 334 2.33 2.97 37.10
C TYR A 334 1.63 2.71 35.76
N ASP A 335 2.38 2.19 34.81
CA ASP A 335 1.83 1.81 33.52
C ASP A 335 0.70 0.80 33.71
N PRO A 336 -0.50 1.06 33.18
CA PRO A 336 -1.68 0.23 33.45
C PRO A 336 -1.61 -1.18 32.83
N PHE A 337 -0.69 -1.40 31.89
CA PHE A 337 -0.54 -2.69 31.21
C PHE A 337 0.55 -3.56 31.81
N SER A 338 1.68 -2.94 32.17
CA SER A 338 2.86 -3.65 32.67
C SER A 338 3.04 -3.49 34.19
N GLY A 339 2.36 -2.52 34.82
CA GLY A 339 2.51 -2.21 36.26
C GLY A 339 3.90 -1.66 36.65
N ARG A 340 4.71 -1.23 35.69
CA ARG A 340 6.03 -0.63 35.88
C ARG A 340 5.98 0.90 35.87
N THR A 341 7.04 1.54 36.33
CA THR A 341 7.28 2.96 36.08
C THR A 341 7.68 3.19 34.62
N LEU A 342 7.86 4.46 34.20
CA LEU A 342 8.29 4.81 32.87
C LEU A 342 9.67 4.24 32.54
N THR A 343 9.91 3.98 31.28
CA THR A 343 11.25 3.72 30.75
C THR A 343 11.92 5.03 30.33
N LYS A 344 13.23 5.02 30.20
CA LYS A 344 14.00 6.16 29.67
C LYS A 344 13.63 6.49 28.22
N GLY A 345 13.23 5.48 27.44
CA GLY A 345 12.71 5.68 26.09
C GLY A 345 11.42 6.49 26.07
N GLU A 346 10.50 6.18 26.98
CA GLU A 346 9.24 6.95 27.14
C GLU A 346 9.52 8.38 27.61
N VAL A 347 10.49 8.58 28.50
CA VAL A 347 10.96 9.92 28.88
C VAL A 347 11.56 10.67 27.69
N GLY A 348 12.38 10.00 26.87
CA GLY A 348 12.95 10.58 25.65
C GLY A 348 11.87 11.00 24.65
N CYS A 349 10.82 10.18 24.46
CA CYS A 349 9.66 10.51 23.65
C CYS A 349 8.97 11.79 24.17
N PHE A 350 8.63 11.83 25.46
CA PHE A 350 8.05 13.01 26.10
C PHE A 350 8.91 14.27 25.90
N LEU A 351 10.21 14.19 26.15
CA LEU A 351 11.12 15.32 25.99
C LEU A 351 11.21 15.81 24.55
N SER A 352 11.11 14.92 23.58
CA SER A 352 11.09 15.28 22.15
C SER A 352 9.88 16.13 21.81
N HIS A 353 8.69 15.72 22.26
CA HIS A 353 7.46 16.50 22.12
C HIS A 353 7.51 17.82 22.91
N TYR A 354 7.97 17.77 24.14
CA TYR A 354 8.10 18.95 24.99
C TYR A 354 9.00 20.03 24.39
N ASN A 355 10.11 19.65 23.77
CA ASN A 355 10.99 20.58 23.08
C ASN A 355 10.32 21.22 21.87
N ILE A 356 9.51 20.48 21.13
CA ILE A 356 8.70 21.01 20.02
C ILE A 356 7.65 21.99 20.55
N TRP A 357 6.93 21.66 21.63
CA TRP A 357 5.96 22.58 22.23
C TRP A 357 6.59 23.88 22.69
N LYS A 358 7.78 23.82 23.29
CA LYS A 358 8.56 25.03 23.64
C LYS A 358 8.90 25.84 22.40
N GLU A 359 9.27 25.20 21.31
CA GLU A 359 9.57 25.87 20.05
C GLU A 359 8.31 26.51 19.44
N ILE A 360 7.18 25.81 19.42
CA ILE A 360 5.89 26.33 18.94
C ILE A 360 5.54 27.63 19.68
N VAL A 361 5.59 27.59 21.02
CA VAL A 361 5.32 28.76 21.85
C VAL A 361 6.32 29.89 21.60
N SER A 362 7.62 29.59 21.56
CA SER A 362 8.66 30.61 21.39
C SER A 362 8.62 31.28 20.00
N ARG A 363 8.14 30.58 18.99
CA ARG A 363 7.98 31.10 17.62
C ARG A 363 6.61 31.72 17.37
N GLY A 364 5.68 31.58 18.31
CA GLY A 364 4.30 32.05 18.14
C GLY A 364 3.57 31.35 17.01
N LEU A 365 3.79 30.05 16.81
CA LEU A 365 3.08 29.27 15.79
C LEU A 365 1.65 29.01 16.26
N GLU A 366 0.67 29.26 15.39
CA GLU A 366 -0.74 29.09 15.71
C GLU A 366 -1.19 27.64 15.50
N ARG A 367 -0.71 27.02 14.42
CA ARG A 367 -1.11 25.66 14.03
C ARG A 367 0.10 24.84 13.61
N SER A 368 0.32 23.73 14.26
CA SER A 368 1.42 22.84 13.94
C SER A 368 0.97 21.38 13.93
N VAL A 369 1.64 20.58 13.12
CA VAL A 369 1.47 19.11 13.10
C VAL A 369 2.77 18.47 13.57
N VAL A 370 2.67 17.42 14.37
CA VAL A 370 3.82 16.65 14.84
C VAL A 370 3.60 15.18 14.47
N PHE A 371 4.54 14.60 13.72
CA PHE A 371 4.58 13.18 13.41
C PHE A 371 5.76 12.52 14.11
N GLU A 372 5.55 11.29 14.56
CA GLU A 372 6.64 10.37 14.90
C GLU A 372 7.08 9.59 13.65
N ASP A 373 8.23 8.93 13.71
CA ASP A 373 8.85 8.29 12.54
C ASP A 373 8.32 6.87 12.24
N ASP A 374 7.29 6.44 12.96
CA ASP A 374 6.67 5.11 12.84
C ASP A 374 5.15 5.15 12.63
N VAL A 375 4.65 6.21 12.03
CA VAL A 375 3.24 6.31 11.67
C VAL A 375 2.98 5.83 10.24
N ARG A 376 1.77 5.36 10.00
CA ARG A 376 1.19 5.06 8.69
C ARG A 376 -0.07 5.90 8.49
N PHE A 377 -0.33 6.27 7.25
CA PHE A 377 -1.37 7.23 6.90
C PHE A 377 -2.59 6.52 6.30
N GLU A 378 -3.78 7.00 6.62
CA GLU A 378 -5.01 6.59 5.96
C GLU A 378 -5.10 7.10 4.52
N ALA A 379 -5.97 6.45 3.74
CA ALA A 379 -6.25 6.89 2.37
C ALA A 379 -6.75 8.35 2.36
N ALA A 380 -6.25 9.12 1.39
CA ALA A 380 -6.58 10.54 1.22
C ALA A 380 -6.30 11.39 2.49
N PHE A 381 -5.25 11.05 3.26
CA PHE A 381 -4.88 11.75 4.50
C PHE A 381 -4.90 13.29 4.38
N PRO A 382 -4.23 13.92 3.38
CA PRO A 382 -4.22 15.38 3.28
C PRO A 382 -5.61 16.00 3.14
N ALA A 383 -6.45 15.43 2.28
CA ALA A 383 -7.81 15.93 2.05
C ALA A 383 -8.72 15.73 3.27
N ARG A 384 -8.54 14.62 3.99
CA ARG A 384 -9.29 14.36 5.24
C ARG A 384 -8.88 15.30 6.35
N LEU A 385 -7.58 15.54 6.53
CA LEU A 385 -7.07 16.48 7.52
C LEU A 385 -7.56 17.90 7.23
N GLN A 386 -7.47 18.34 5.97
CA GLN A 386 -7.98 19.64 5.56
C GLN A 386 -9.49 19.78 5.87
N ARG A 387 -10.28 18.78 5.53
CA ARG A 387 -11.73 18.78 5.83
C ARG A 387 -12.00 18.88 7.33
N LEU A 388 -11.24 18.14 8.15
CA LEU A 388 -11.35 18.20 9.60
C LEU A 388 -11.08 19.63 10.11
N MET A 389 -10.03 20.28 9.60
CA MET A 389 -9.70 21.66 9.98
C MET A 389 -10.80 22.65 9.56
N GLU A 390 -11.35 22.50 8.35
CA GLU A 390 -12.48 23.31 7.88
C GLU A 390 -13.76 23.10 8.71
N GLU A 391 -14.00 21.89 9.19
CA GLU A 391 -15.14 21.60 10.07
C GLU A 391 -14.99 22.25 11.43
N LEU A 392 -13.79 22.24 12.01
CA LEU A 392 -13.48 22.93 13.27
C LEU A 392 -13.64 24.44 13.13
N GLU A 393 -13.13 25.03 12.03
CA GLU A 393 -13.30 26.44 11.75
C GLU A 393 -14.78 26.85 11.60
N ARG A 394 -15.55 26.07 10.84
CA ARG A 394 -17.01 26.31 10.67
C ARG A 394 -17.78 26.18 11.98
N ALA A 395 -17.37 25.25 12.83
CA ALA A 395 -17.97 25.08 14.15
C ALA A 395 -17.57 26.15 15.16
N GLN A 396 -16.63 27.04 14.82
CA GLN A 396 -16.06 28.04 15.72
C GLN A 396 -15.61 27.45 17.07
N GLN A 397 -15.06 26.24 17.01
CA GLN A 397 -14.56 25.54 18.19
C GLN A 397 -13.08 25.92 18.40
N ASP A 398 -12.81 26.41 19.60
CA ASP A 398 -11.42 26.51 20.06
C ASP A 398 -10.88 25.11 20.34
N TRP A 399 -9.60 24.92 20.09
CA TRP A 399 -8.91 23.66 20.39
C TRP A 399 -7.43 23.91 20.72
N ASP A 400 -6.91 23.10 21.62
CA ASP A 400 -5.50 23.10 22.02
C ASP A 400 -4.75 21.93 21.39
N LEU A 401 -5.42 20.76 21.28
CA LEU A 401 -4.82 19.54 20.78
C LEU A 401 -5.85 18.67 20.05
N ILE A 402 -5.43 18.06 18.94
CA ILE A 402 -6.21 17.02 18.24
C ILE A 402 -5.37 15.76 18.26
N GLU A 403 -5.76 14.80 19.12
CA GLU A 403 -5.07 13.53 19.34
C GLU A 403 -6.07 12.45 19.76
N ASP A 404 -5.68 11.18 19.69
CA ASP A 404 -6.41 10.08 20.34
C ASP A 404 -6.07 10.08 21.86
N TYR A 405 -6.59 11.10 22.58
CA TYR A 405 -6.27 11.35 23.98
C TYR A 405 -7.09 10.45 24.91
N LYS A 406 -6.43 9.54 25.60
CA LYS A 406 -7.03 8.76 26.70
C LYS A 406 -7.02 9.54 28.00
N ARG A 407 -8.13 9.53 28.71
CA ARG A 407 -8.57 10.31 29.86
C ARG A 407 -7.65 10.26 31.12
N HIS A 408 -6.37 10.60 31.05
CA HIS A 408 -5.43 10.36 32.15
C HIS A 408 -5.02 11.58 32.98
N PHE A 409 -5.45 12.80 32.63
CA PHE A 409 -5.01 14.01 33.32
C PHE A 409 -6.13 14.74 34.07
N SER A 410 -5.78 15.31 35.25
CA SER A 410 -6.65 16.19 36.02
C SER A 410 -5.76 17.30 36.66
N PRO A 411 -6.11 18.61 36.56
CA PRO A 411 -7.33 19.12 35.94
C PRO A 411 -7.32 19.01 34.40
N ARG A 412 -8.51 18.98 33.78
CA ARG A 412 -8.69 18.96 32.34
C ARG A 412 -8.96 20.38 31.87
N ASP A 413 -7.93 21.10 31.55
CA ASP A 413 -7.95 22.49 31.10
C ASP A 413 -7.64 22.66 29.61
N LEU A 414 -7.24 21.60 28.91
CA LEU A 414 -7.03 21.59 27.47
C LEU A 414 -8.30 21.18 26.71
N LEU A 415 -8.59 21.88 25.62
CA LEU A 415 -9.64 21.52 24.68
C LEU A 415 -9.09 20.52 23.66
N VAL A 416 -9.29 19.23 23.95
CA VAL A 416 -8.73 18.13 23.18
C VAL A 416 -9.82 17.43 22.39
N PHE A 417 -9.58 17.22 21.09
CA PHE A 417 -10.44 16.48 20.18
C PHE A 417 -9.73 15.24 19.66
N SER A 418 -10.49 14.22 19.35
CA SER A 418 -10.00 13.03 18.65
C SER A 418 -10.64 12.93 17.27
N ALA A 419 -9.84 12.72 16.24
CA ALA A 419 -10.33 12.47 14.88
C ALA A 419 -10.90 11.06 14.77
N HIS A 420 -12.15 10.93 14.32
CA HIS A 420 -12.75 9.62 14.06
C HIS A 420 -13.41 9.59 12.67
N PRO A 421 -13.07 8.61 11.82
CA PRO A 421 -12.02 7.60 12.00
C PRO A 421 -10.61 8.19 12.07
N LEU A 422 -9.68 7.45 12.66
CA LEU A 422 -8.27 7.86 12.77
C LEU A 422 -7.69 8.18 11.39
N LEU A 423 -6.83 9.20 11.33
CA LEU A 423 -6.14 9.63 10.11
C LEU A 423 -4.74 9.03 9.98
N VAL A 424 -4.16 8.65 11.12
CA VAL A 424 -2.84 8.03 11.23
C VAL A 424 -2.87 6.90 12.24
N TYR A 425 -1.98 5.91 12.05
CA TYR A 425 -1.84 4.74 12.92
C TYR A 425 -0.35 4.49 13.16
N PRO A 426 0.04 3.84 14.27
CA PRO A 426 1.39 3.31 14.39
C PRO A 426 1.63 2.21 13.33
N THR A 427 2.86 2.12 12.82
CA THR A 427 3.22 1.06 11.85
C THR A 427 3.14 -0.33 12.47
N HIS A 428 3.45 -0.42 13.75
CA HIS A 428 3.42 -1.65 14.54
C HIS A 428 2.90 -1.39 15.94
N TYR A 429 2.35 -2.42 16.54
CA TYR A 429 1.90 -2.40 17.92
C TYR A 429 2.83 -3.25 18.80
N ALA A 430 2.90 -2.91 20.08
CA ALA A 430 3.61 -3.73 21.06
C ALA A 430 3.05 -5.16 21.07
N GLY A 431 3.94 -6.14 20.86
CA GLY A 431 3.58 -7.56 20.75
C GLY A 431 3.43 -8.10 19.33
N ASP A 432 3.58 -7.27 18.30
CA ASP A 432 3.68 -7.74 16.92
C ASP A 432 4.92 -8.63 16.73
N SER A 433 4.81 -9.67 15.92
CA SER A 433 5.93 -10.56 15.65
C SER A 433 7.08 -9.81 14.97
N ASN A 434 8.28 -9.98 15.48
CA ASN A 434 9.51 -9.31 15.02
C ASN A 434 9.55 -7.79 15.22
N TRP A 435 8.72 -7.24 16.09
CA TRP A 435 8.75 -5.84 16.46
C TRP A 435 9.15 -5.65 17.91
N LEU A 436 10.15 -4.80 18.14
CA LEU A 436 10.54 -4.31 19.46
C LEU A 436 10.39 -2.80 19.50
N SER A 437 9.64 -2.32 20.48
CA SER A 437 9.50 -0.89 20.73
C SER A 437 10.80 -0.30 21.27
N ASP A 438 11.28 0.76 20.65
CA ASP A 438 12.46 1.51 21.14
C ASP A 438 12.20 2.17 22.49
N THR A 439 10.96 2.47 22.80
CA THR A 439 10.54 3.11 24.05
C THR A 439 10.31 2.10 25.16
N GLU A 440 9.44 1.12 24.94
CA GLU A 440 8.99 0.18 25.97
C GLU A 440 10.05 -0.81 26.42
N THR A 441 11.02 -1.16 25.55
CA THR A 441 12.09 -2.12 25.87
C THR A 441 13.39 -1.46 26.37
N SER A 442 13.35 -0.16 26.63
CA SER A 442 14.52 0.57 27.15
C SER A 442 14.68 0.39 28.67
N THR A 443 15.74 0.96 29.23
CA THR A 443 16.04 0.92 30.67
C THR A 443 14.95 1.62 31.46
N ILE A 444 14.61 1.09 32.65
CA ILE A 444 13.67 1.73 33.57
C ILE A 444 14.25 3.05 34.05
N TRP A 445 13.38 4.03 34.23
CA TRP A 445 13.69 5.41 34.59
C TRP A 445 14.59 5.56 35.81
N ASP A 446 14.30 4.89 36.93
CA ASP A 446 14.96 5.02 38.23
C ASP A 446 15.98 3.89 38.51
N ASP A 447 16.18 2.97 37.58
CA ASP A 447 17.12 1.86 37.73
C ASP A 447 17.92 1.64 36.46
N ASP A 448 19.12 2.20 36.38
CA ASP A 448 20.01 2.11 35.19
C ASP A 448 20.47 0.70 34.87
N ALA A 449 20.36 -0.25 35.78
CA ALA A 449 20.74 -1.63 35.59
C ALA A 449 19.59 -2.50 35.04
N LYS A 450 18.36 -2.03 35.19
CA LYS A 450 17.18 -2.83 34.85
C LYS A 450 16.59 -2.44 33.50
N LYS A 451 16.68 -3.34 32.55
CA LYS A 451 15.97 -3.26 31.27
C LYS A 451 14.63 -3.98 31.35
N THR A 452 13.68 -3.50 30.58
CA THR A 452 12.42 -4.21 30.39
C THR A 452 12.55 -5.19 29.24
N ASP A 453 12.01 -6.37 29.41
CA ASP A 453 11.85 -7.41 28.42
C ASP A 453 10.38 -7.49 27.92
N TRP A 454 9.64 -6.39 28.10
CA TRP A 454 8.24 -6.30 27.74
C TRP A 454 8.01 -6.52 26.25
N VAL A 455 7.32 -7.60 25.91
CA VAL A 455 6.98 -8.02 24.53
C VAL A 455 5.50 -7.83 24.21
N GLY A 456 4.80 -7.00 24.96
CA GLY A 456 3.35 -6.81 24.81
C GLY A 456 2.53 -7.63 25.81
N SER A 457 1.30 -7.20 26.07
CA SER A 457 0.39 -7.91 26.97
C SER A 457 -0.19 -9.14 26.27
N GLN A 458 -0.11 -10.31 26.91
CA GLN A 458 -0.80 -11.51 26.44
C GLN A 458 -2.32 -11.32 26.32
N LYS A 459 -2.88 -10.38 27.08
CA LYS A 459 -4.27 -9.99 27.02
C LYS A 459 -4.55 -9.20 25.75
N THR A 460 -3.68 -8.30 25.34
CA THR A 460 -3.75 -7.53 24.08
C THR A 460 -3.59 -8.48 22.87
N LEU A 461 -2.70 -9.47 22.97
CA LEU A 461 -2.53 -10.50 21.93
C LEU A 461 -3.76 -11.41 21.79
N ARG A 462 -4.46 -11.72 22.89
CA ARG A 462 -5.73 -12.46 22.85
C ARG A 462 -6.86 -11.61 22.32
N ASP A 463 -6.94 -10.35 22.71
CA ASP A 463 -7.96 -9.40 22.24
C ASP A 463 -7.75 -9.02 20.77
N SER A 464 -6.51 -8.88 20.31
CA SER A 464 -6.21 -8.70 18.88
C SER A 464 -6.51 -9.94 18.04
N ARG A 465 -6.34 -11.14 18.56
CA ARG A 465 -6.79 -12.40 17.91
C ARG A 465 -8.30 -12.65 18.01
N GLY A 466 -8.95 -12.11 19.04
CA GLY A 466 -10.41 -12.19 19.24
C GLY A 466 -11.17 -11.04 18.56
N SER A 467 -10.54 -9.91 18.37
CA SER A 467 -11.10 -8.69 17.75
C SER A 467 -11.06 -8.69 16.21
N THR A 468 -10.59 -9.77 15.57
CA THR A 468 -10.95 -10.03 14.17
C THR A 468 -12.46 -10.13 13.94
N GLY A 469 -13.27 -10.05 15.01
CA GLY A 469 -14.72 -10.01 14.98
C GLY A 469 -15.35 -8.61 15.05
N HIS A 470 -14.61 -7.52 15.28
CA HIS A 470 -15.19 -6.18 15.52
C HIS A 470 -14.54 -5.01 14.78
N LEU A 471 -13.62 -5.21 13.89
CA LEU A 471 -13.52 -4.35 12.72
C LEU A 471 -14.58 -4.84 11.71
N ARG A 472 -15.83 -4.81 12.12
CA ARG A 472 -16.92 -4.58 11.20
C ARG A 472 -16.78 -3.12 10.73
N SER A 473 -15.80 -2.90 9.87
CA SER A 473 -15.96 -1.96 8.79
C SER A 473 -17.36 -2.17 8.25
N THR A 474 -18.08 -1.10 8.08
CA THR A 474 -19.34 -1.00 7.38
C THR A 474 -19.21 -1.39 5.90
N ALA A 475 -18.53 -2.50 5.61
CA ALA A 475 -18.46 -3.15 4.31
C ALA A 475 -19.72 -4.02 4.12
N ARG A 476 -20.90 -3.39 4.22
CA ARG A 476 -22.17 -4.01 3.82
C ARG A 476 -22.58 -3.69 2.39
N ASP A 477 -21.76 -2.92 1.66
CA ASP A 477 -22.07 -2.45 0.30
C ASP A 477 -21.03 -2.90 -0.73
N GLU A 478 -20.42 -4.06 -0.55
CA GLU A 478 -19.55 -4.66 -1.56
C GLU A 478 -20.31 -5.78 -2.28
N LEU A 479 -21.14 -5.40 -3.20
CA LEU A 479 -21.55 -6.16 -4.37
C LEU A 479 -21.68 -5.20 -5.53
#